data_3d64beaafa32c12a45713e3c9991ee6e
#
_entry.id   3d64beaafa32c12a45713e3c9991ee6e
#
_cell.length_a   1.000
_cell.length_b   1.000
_cell.length_c   1.000
_cell.angle_alpha   90.00
_cell.angle_beta   90.00
_cell.angle_gamma   90.00
#
_symmetry.space_group_name_H-M   'P 1'
#
loop_
_entity.id
_entity.type
_entity.pdbx_description
1 polymer ?
#
loop_
_entity_poly.entity_id
_entity_poly.type
_entity_poly.pdbx_seq_one_letter_code
_entity_poly.pdbx_strand_id
1 'polypeptide(L)'
;MKRADKVQRIAAILDECYPEAAVPLDHQDPFTLLVAVVLSAQCTDVKVNQVTPGLFARACTPQAMARLPVAEIQREIASLGLAPTKAKNLAALSQQLLERHGGKVPESFEALEALPGVGHKTASVVMVQAFGRPAFPVDTHIHRLAARWGLSSGRNVAETERDLKRLFPEVAWGKLHLQLIHFGREHCPARGHDPAVCPICSWGAPRRRSGAAGPTSASPRRGSRASAGAASPAPKARAARSARRRGRERAR
;
A
#
# COMPACT_ATOMS: atom_id res chain seq x y z
N MET A 1 -4.61 13.67 31.69
CA MET A 1 -5.84 13.42 30.89
C MET A 1 -6.10 11.92 30.89
N LYS A 2 -7.31 11.49 31.18
CA LYS A 2 -7.72 10.08 31.13
C LYS A 2 -7.70 9.60 29.66
N ARG A 3 -7.52 8.29 29.45
CA ARG A 3 -7.45 7.73 28.08
C ARG A 3 -8.75 7.94 27.30
N ALA A 4 -9.88 7.84 27.96
CA ALA A 4 -11.20 8.08 27.35
C ALA A 4 -11.34 9.52 26.85
N ASP A 5 -10.99 10.52 27.67
CA ASP A 5 -11.06 11.95 27.31
C ASP A 5 -10.17 12.26 26.10
N LYS A 6 -9.00 11.60 26.05
CA LYS A 6 -8.06 11.73 24.93
C LYS A 6 -8.67 11.19 23.63
N VAL A 7 -9.29 10.02 23.66
CA VAL A 7 -9.93 9.40 22.51
C VAL A 7 -11.08 10.27 21.98
N GLN A 8 -11.93 10.77 22.88
CA GLN A 8 -13.03 11.67 22.51
C GLN A 8 -12.53 12.97 21.86
N ARG A 9 -11.49 13.59 22.44
CA ARG A 9 -10.90 14.80 21.88
C ARG A 9 -10.26 14.57 20.51
N ILE A 10 -9.59 13.43 20.31
CA ILE A 10 -9.05 13.05 19.00
C ILE A 10 -10.18 12.89 18.00
N ALA A 11 -11.26 12.18 18.33
CA ALA A 11 -12.41 12.01 17.45
C ALA A 11 -13.04 13.37 17.08
N ALA A 12 -13.21 14.26 18.04
CA ALA A 12 -13.77 15.61 17.79
C ALA A 12 -12.90 16.41 16.80
N ILE A 13 -11.57 16.42 16.97
CA ILE A 13 -10.66 17.10 16.03
C ILE A 13 -10.71 16.49 14.64
N LEU A 14 -10.78 15.15 14.54
CA LEU A 14 -10.91 14.47 13.26
C LEU A 14 -12.23 14.78 12.56
N ASP A 15 -13.32 14.88 13.33
CA ASP A 15 -14.65 15.27 12.82
C ASP A 15 -14.69 16.73 12.36
N GLU A 16 -14.00 17.62 13.07
CA GLU A 16 -13.87 19.03 12.67
C GLU A 16 -13.05 19.18 11.39
N CYS A 17 -11.91 18.46 11.29
CA CYS A 17 -11.05 18.54 10.10
C CYS A 17 -11.68 17.85 8.87
N TYR A 18 -12.39 16.74 9.07
CA TYR A 18 -12.90 15.89 8.00
C TYR A 18 -14.33 15.41 8.31
N PRO A 19 -15.33 16.31 8.29
CA PRO A 19 -16.73 15.95 8.59
C PRO A 19 -17.25 14.89 7.61
N GLU A 20 -16.85 14.98 6.34
CA GLU A 20 -17.18 14.04 5.26
C GLU A 20 -15.90 13.56 4.58
N ALA A 21 -15.28 12.53 5.16
CA ALA A 21 -14.08 11.95 4.57
C ALA A 21 -14.46 11.04 3.40
N ALA A 22 -14.10 11.47 2.18
CA ALA A 22 -14.36 10.69 0.97
C ALA A 22 -13.39 9.53 0.78
N VAL A 23 -13.86 8.47 0.12
CA VAL A 23 -13.00 7.36 -0.35
C VAL A 23 -12.10 7.90 -1.47
N PRO A 24 -10.77 7.79 -1.36
CA PRO A 24 -9.86 8.41 -2.32
C PRO A 24 -9.73 7.65 -3.65
N LEU A 25 -10.31 6.46 -3.77
CA LEU A 25 -10.27 5.62 -4.96
C LEU A 25 -11.58 5.70 -5.73
N ASP A 26 -11.50 6.06 -7.02
CA ASP A 26 -12.65 6.15 -7.90
C ASP A 26 -13.20 4.75 -8.21
N HIS A 27 -14.49 4.55 -7.98
CA HIS A 27 -15.19 3.29 -8.21
C HIS A 27 -16.69 3.50 -8.40
N GLN A 28 -17.38 2.50 -8.95
CA GLN A 28 -18.82 2.56 -9.21
C GLN A 28 -19.60 1.47 -8.46
N ASP A 29 -18.93 0.35 -8.15
CA ASP A 29 -19.52 -0.82 -7.54
C ASP A 29 -18.48 -1.60 -6.71
N PRO A 30 -18.88 -2.68 -5.98
CA PRO A 30 -17.95 -3.47 -5.18
C PRO A 30 -16.80 -4.09 -5.96
N PHE A 31 -16.98 -4.44 -7.24
CA PHE A 31 -15.92 -5.03 -8.03
C PHE A 31 -14.88 -4.00 -8.45
N THR A 32 -15.30 -2.86 -8.95
CA THR A 32 -14.39 -1.76 -9.32
C THR A 32 -13.66 -1.21 -8.11
N LEU A 33 -14.30 -1.15 -6.93
CA LEU A 33 -13.63 -0.85 -5.67
C LEU A 33 -12.56 -1.90 -5.33
N LEU A 34 -12.89 -3.19 -5.36
CA LEU A 34 -11.95 -4.27 -5.08
C LEU A 34 -10.72 -4.18 -5.98
N VAL A 35 -10.92 -3.99 -7.29
CA VAL A 35 -9.85 -3.80 -8.27
C VAL A 35 -8.98 -2.59 -7.90
N ALA A 36 -9.59 -1.43 -7.65
CA ALA A 36 -8.87 -0.20 -7.29
C ALA A 36 -8.05 -0.39 -6.00
N VAL A 37 -8.60 -1.05 -4.97
CA VAL A 37 -7.88 -1.32 -3.71
C VAL A 37 -6.73 -2.32 -3.91
N VAL A 38 -6.89 -3.35 -4.73
CA VAL A 38 -5.77 -4.27 -5.09
C VAL A 38 -4.68 -3.50 -5.83
N LEU A 39 -5.05 -2.60 -6.75
CA LEU A 39 -4.10 -1.77 -7.48
C LEU A 39 -3.39 -0.74 -6.59
N SER A 40 -4.01 -0.29 -5.49
CA SER A 40 -3.42 0.70 -4.58
C SER A 40 -2.26 0.16 -3.73
N ALA A 41 -2.06 -1.16 -3.69
CA ALA A 41 -0.93 -1.75 -2.96
C ALA A 41 0.41 -1.17 -3.45
N GLN A 42 1.14 -0.47 -2.54
CA GLN A 42 2.41 0.23 -2.83
C GLN A 42 2.32 1.30 -3.95
N CYS A 43 1.14 1.84 -4.19
CA CYS A 43 0.92 2.92 -5.13
C CYS A 43 0.11 4.05 -4.47
N THR A 44 0.18 5.25 -5.02
CA THR A 44 -0.67 6.36 -4.59
C THR A 44 -2.06 6.25 -5.23
N ASP A 45 -3.09 6.69 -4.50
CA ASP A 45 -4.47 6.68 -5.00
C ASP A 45 -4.60 7.49 -6.31
N VAL A 46 -3.88 8.64 -6.40
CA VAL A 46 -3.81 9.45 -7.62
C VAL A 46 -3.35 8.65 -8.84
N LYS A 47 -2.30 7.84 -8.70
CA LYS A 47 -1.83 6.98 -9.79
C LYS A 47 -2.82 5.90 -10.15
N VAL A 48 -3.50 5.32 -9.17
CA VAL A 48 -4.54 4.32 -9.40
C VAL A 48 -5.70 4.96 -10.18
N ASN A 49 -6.19 6.12 -9.76
CA ASN A 49 -7.28 6.84 -10.42
C ASN A 49 -6.91 7.32 -11.84
N GLN A 50 -5.63 7.45 -12.16
CA GLN A 50 -5.17 7.74 -13.54
C GLN A 50 -5.28 6.55 -14.48
N VAL A 51 -5.14 5.32 -13.99
CA VAL A 51 -5.12 4.11 -14.84
C VAL A 51 -6.45 3.35 -14.85
N THR A 52 -7.23 3.44 -13.76
CA THR A 52 -8.49 2.70 -13.65
C THR A 52 -9.54 3.08 -14.70
N PRO A 53 -9.70 4.33 -15.18
CA PRO A 53 -10.64 4.64 -16.24
C PRO A 53 -10.37 3.86 -17.53
N GLY A 54 -9.12 3.76 -17.97
CA GLY A 54 -8.72 2.99 -19.15
C GLY A 54 -8.99 1.48 -18.98
N LEU A 55 -8.63 0.95 -17.82
CA LEU A 55 -8.88 -0.46 -17.50
C LEU A 55 -10.40 -0.75 -17.42
N PHE A 56 -11.19 0.09 -16.76
CA PHE A 56 -12.62 -0.12 -16.57
C PHE A 56 -13.42 0.11 -17.84
N ALA A 57 -12.97 0.97 -18.76
CA ALA A 57 -13.57 1.08 -20.09
C ALA A 57 -13.51 -0.24 -20.88
N ARG A 58 -12.53 -1.10 -20.60
CA ARG A 58 -12.35 -2.41 -21.22
C ARG A 58 -12.94 -3.56 -20.40
N ALA A 59 -12.85 -3.48 -19.09
CA ALA A 59 -13.20 -4.57 -18.19
C ALA A 59 -13.68 -4.07 -16.82
N CYS A 60 -14.93 -3.61 -16.71
CA CYS A 60 -15.54 -3.14 -15.47
C CYS A 60 -16.31 -4.24 -14.72
N THR A 61 -16.32 -5.48 -15.21
CA THR A 61 -16.98 -6.62 -14.56
C THR A 61 -16.03 -7.80 -14.39
N PRO A 62 -16.27 -8.73 -13.45
CA PRO A 62 -15.47 -9.96 -13.32
C PRO A 62 -15.41 -10.75 -14.61
N GLN A 63 -16.52 -10.84 -15.37
CA GLN A 63 -16.59 -11.56 -16.63
C GLN A 63 -15.68 -10.93 -17.70
N ALA A 64 -15.71 -9.61 -17.84
CA ALA A 64 -14.87 -8.89 -18.79
C ALA A 64 -13.39 -8.97 -18.39
N MET A 65 -13.07 -8.79 -17.11
CA MET A 65 -11.71 -8.83 -16.61
C MET A 65 -11.08 -10.23 -16.75
N ALA A 66 -11.83 -11.30 -16.48
CA ALA A 66 -11.36 -12.68 -16.62
C ALA A 66 -11.09 -13.07 -18.10
N ARG A 67 -11.77 -12.43 -19.06
CA ARG A 67 -11.55 -12.65 -20.49
C ARG A 67 -10.41 -11.82 -21.07
N LEU A 68 -10.03 -10.75 -20.39
CA LEU A 68 -8.98 -9.86 -20.89
C LEU A 68 -7.60 -10.54 -20.70
N PRO A 69 -6.79 -10.64 -21.75
CA PRO A 69 -5.44 -11.20 -21.64
C PRO A 69 -4.61 -10.48 -20.56
N VAL A 70 -3.90 -11.22 -19.74
CA VAL A 70 -3.06 -10.66 -18.66
C VAL A 70 -2.10 -9.58 -19.16
N ALA A 71 -1.55 -9.77 -20.38
CA ALA A 71 -0.66 -8.77 -21.00
C ALA A 71 -1.39 -7.46 -21.33
N GLU A 72 -2.68 -7.49 -21.57
CA GLU A 72 -3.48 -6.27 -21.80
C GLU A 72 -3.80 -5.57 -20.51
N ILE A 73 -4.21 -6.31 -19.47
CA ILE A 73 -4.35 -5.75 -18.12
C ILE A 73 -3.04 -5.09 -17.69
N GLN A 74 -1.90 -5.77 -17.89
CA GLN A 74 -0.58 -5.24 -17.54
C GLN A 74 -0.27 -3.94 -18.30
N ARG A 75 -0.63 -3.82 -19.57
CA ARG A 75 -0.42 -2.59 -20.37
C ARG A 75 -1.22 -1.42 -19.79
N GLU A 76 -2.49 -1.63 -19.45
CA GLU A 76 -3.36 -0.59 -18.87
C GLU A 76 -2.80 -0.06 -17.54
N ILE A 77 -2.20 -0.91 -16.72
CA ILE A 77 -1.67 -0.54 -15.40
C ILE A 77 -0.14 -0.40 -15.36
N ALA A 78 0.53 -0.27 -16.52
CA ALA A 78 1.99 -0.30 -16.65
C ALA A 78 2.71 0.76 -15.82
N SER A 79 2.08 1.92 -15.56
CA SER A 79 2.65 2.99 -14.74
C SER A 79 2.62 2.69 -13.22
N LEU A 80 1.91 1.64 -12.80
CA LEU A 80 1.86 1.22 -11.39
C LEU A 80 3.03 0.30 -11.05
N GLY A 81 3.55 0.42 -9.82
CA GLY A 81 4.50 -0.56 -9.29
C GLY A 81 3.89 -1.96 -9.24
N LEU A 82 4.71 -2.98 -9.52
CA LEU A 82 4.30 -4.40 -9.51
C LEU A 82 3.23 -4.76 -10.56
N ALA A 83 3.13 -4.01 -11.67
CA ALA A 83 2.13 -4.22 -12.70
C ALA A 83 2.00 -5.68 -13.19
N PRO A 84 3.09 -6.45 -13.43
CA PRO A 84 2.97 -7.85 -13.84
C PRO A 84 2.25 -8.73 -12.82
N THR A 85 2.57 -8.58 -11.53
CA THR A 85 1.93 -9.34 -10.44
C THR A 85 0.47 -8.91 -10.25
N LYS A 86 0.21 -7.60 -10.27
CA LYS A 86 -1.15 -7.07 -10.16
C LYS A 86 -2.05 -7.54 -11.29
N ALA A 87 -1.56 -7.52 -12.54
CA ALA A 87 -2.32 -8.01 -13.69
C ALA A 87 -2.70 -9.49 -13.55
N LYS A 88 -1.75 -10.33 -13.15
CA LYS A 88 -2.03 -11.75 -12.86
C LYS A 88 -3.06 -11.92 -11.76
N ASN A 89 -2.93 -11.16 -10.67
CA ASN A 89 -3.88 -11.20 -9.57
C ASN A 89 -5.28 -10.78 -10.00
N LEU A 90 -5.42 -9.69 -10.78
CA LEU A 90 -6.72 -9.23 -11.28
C LEU A 90 -7.41 -10.27 -12.16
N ALA A 91 -6.70 -10.90 -13.08
CA ALA A 91 -7.24 -11.97 -13.90
C ALA A 91 -7.68 -13.17 -13.05
N ALA A 92 -6.81 -13.62 -12.14
CA ALA A 92 -7.06 -14.79 -11.29
C ALA A 92 -8.21 -14.54 -10.28
N LEU A 93 -8.25 -13.36 -9.62
CA LEU A 93 -9.35 -13.04 -8.71
C LEU A 93 -10.69 -12.96 -9.44
N SER A 94 -10.70 -12.41 -10.67
CA SER A 94 -11.92 -12.31 -11.47
C SER A 94 -12.42 -13.68 -11.89
N GLN A 95 -11.52 -14.58 -12.28
CA GLN A 95 -11.85 -15.97 -12.57
C GLN A 95 -12.42 -16.68 -11.33
N GLN A 96 -11.79 -16.51 -10.16
CA GLN A 96 -12.26 -17.10 -8.91
C GLN A 96 -13.62 -16.54 -8.47
N LEU A 97 -13.89 -15.26 -8.69
CA LEU A 97 -15.21 -14.68 -8.45
C LEU A 97 -16.29 -15.36 -9.30
N LEU A 98 -16.01 -15.66 -10.58
CA LEU A 98 -16.93 -16.37 -11.44
C LEU A 98 -17.19 -17.80 -10.95
N GLU A 99 -16.13 -18.53 -10.63
CA GLU A 99 -16.19 -19.93 -10.28
C GLU A 99 -16.86 -20.20 -8.94
N ARG A 100 -16.58 -19.33 -7.95
CA ARG A 100 -16.97 -19.60 -6.54
C ARG A 100 -18.05 -18.67 -6.00
N HIS A 101 -18.25 -17.51 -6.63
CA HIS A 101 -19.12 -16.46 -6.12
C HIS A 101 -20.14 -15.95 -7.14
N GLY A 102 -20.34 -16.67 -8.26
CA GLY A 102 -21.30 -16.28 -9.30
C GLY A 102 -21.02 -14.90 -9.91
N GLY A 103 -19.76 -14.48 -9.95
CA GLY A 103 -19.34 -13.18 -10.48
C GLY A 103 -19.64 -12.00 -9.56
N LYS A 104 -19.90 -12.22 -8.27
CA LYS A 104 -20.13 -11.17 -7.28
C LYS A 104 -18.96 -11.11 -6.30
N VAL A 105 -18.69 -9.93 -5.80
CA VAL A 105 -17.73 -9.76 -4.69
C VAL A 105 -18.37 -10.30 -3.42
N PRO A 106 -17.72 -11.24 -2.69
CA PRO A 106 -18.30 -11.82 -1.50
C PRO A 106 -18.26 -10.85 -0.31
N GLU A 107 -19.31 -10.87 0.51
CA GLU A 107 -19.43 -10.10 1.74
C GLU A 107 -18.94 -10.91 2.95
N SER A 108 -17.70 -11.39 2.88
CA SER A 108 -17.07 -12.19 3.93
C SER A 108 -15.56 -11.98 3.92
N PHE A 109 -14.96 -11.80 5.10
CA PHE A 109 -13.50 -11.67 5.23
C PHE A 109 -12.77 -12.89 4.69
N GLU A 110 -13.22 -14.08 5.08
CA GLU A 110 -12.63 -15.34 4.66
C GLU A 110 -12.64 -15.49 3.13
N ALA A 111 -13.78 -15.22 2.51
CA ALA A 111 -13.92 -15.32 1.06
C ALA A 111 -13.11 -14.23 0.31
N LEU A 112 -13.05 -13.00 0.85
CA LEU A 112 -12.25 -11.91 0.27
C LEU A 112 -10.76 -12.20 0.39
N GLU A 113 -10.27 -12.64 1.55
CA GLU A 113 -8.86 -12.93 1.78
C GLU A 113 -8.36 -14.16 1.01
N ALA A 114 -9.26 -15.05 0.59
CA ALA A 114 -8.97 -16.17 -0.30
C ALA A 114 -8.73 -15.74 -1.76
N LEU A 115 -9.09 -14.50 -2.13
CA LEU A 115 -8.90 -13.99 -3.49
C LEU A 115 -7.44 -13.60 -3.74
N PRO A 116 -6.89 -13.90 -4.93
CA PRO A 116 -5.53 -13.52 -5.30
C PRO A 116 -5.27 -12.01 -5.16
N GLY A 117 -4.25 -11.66 -4.39
CA GLY A 117 -3.85 -10.26 -4.17
C GLY A 117 -4.68 -9.51 -3.12
N VAL A 118 -5.59 -10.17 -2.44
CA VAL A 118 -6.41 -9.60 -1.37
C VAL A 118 -5.85 -10.04 -0.02
N GLY A 119 -5.32 -9.10 0.74
CA GLY A 119 -4.93 -9.32 2.14
C GLY A 119 -5.94 -8.71 3.10
N HIS A 120 -5.72 -8.90 4.40
CA HIS A 120 -6.62 -8.42 5.47
C HIS A 120 -7.00 -6.93 5.34
N LYS A 121 -6.02 -6.06 5.06
CA LYS A 121 -6.29 -4.62 4.87
C LYS A 121 -7.20 -4.35 3.67
N THR A 122 -6.97 -5.04 2.54
CA THR A 122 -7.80 -4.91 1.34
C THR A 122 -9.22 -5.41 1.61
N ALA A 123 -9.37 -6.59 2.21
CA ALA A 123 -10.66 -7.13 2.61
C ALA A 123 -11.41 -6.17 3.56
N SER A 124 -10.70 -5.62 4.56
CA SER A 124 -11.29 -4.64 5.50
C SER A 124 -11.81 -3.38 4.79
N VAL A 125 -11.07 -2.84 3.80
CA VAL A 125 -11.54 -1.68 3.02
C VAL A 125 -12.79 -2.02 2.23
N VAL A 126 -12.81 -3.17 1.54
CA VAL A 126 -13.97 -3.61 0.77
C VAL A 126 -15.18 -3.84 1.67
N MET A 127 -15.01 -4.49 2.82
CA MET A 127 -16.10 -4.70 3.79
C MET A 127 -16.73 -3.40 4.25
N VAL A 128 -15.92 -2.39 4.58
CA VAL A 128 -16.42 -1.09 5.02
C VAL A 128 -17.04 -0.31 3.87
N GLN A 129 -16.33 -0.15 2.75
CA GLN A 129 -16.71 0.81 1.72
C GLN A 129 -17.74 0.27 0.73
N ALA A 130 -17.71 -1.03 0.42
CA ALA A 130 -18.67 -1.62 -0.49
C ALA A 130 -19.93 -2.15 0.21
N PHE A 131 -19.81 -2.61 1.45
CA PHE A 131 -20.89 -3.33 2.14
C PHE A 131 -21.35 -2.65 3.44
N GLY A 132 -20.71 -1.57 3.86
CA GLY A 132 -21.03 -0.90 5.12
C GLY A 132 -20.81 -1.79 6.37
N ARG A 133 -20.04 -2.88 6.23
CA ARG A 133 -19.76 -3.77 7.36
C ARG A 133 -18.65 -3.21 8.23
N PRO A 134 -18.79 -3.27 9.55
CA PRO A 134 -17.81 -2.67 10.44
C PRO A 134 -16.45 -3.38 10.35
N ALA A 135 -15.43 -2.62 9.93
CA ALA A 135 -14.04 -3.00 9.97
C ALA A 135 -13.17 -1.77 10.22
N PHE A 136 -11.99 -1.97 10.74
CA PHE A 136 -11.01 -0.89 10.95
C PHE A 136 -9.76 -1.17 10.13
N PRO A 137 -9.73 -0.82 8.83
CA PRO A 137 -8.54 -1.03 8.00
C PRO A 137 -7.38 -0.21 8.56
N VAL A 138 -6.27 -0.85 8.91
CA VAL A 138 -5.08 -0.16 9.42
C VAL A 138 -3.99 -0.15 8.36
N ASP A 139 -3.68 1.05 7.87
CA ASP A 139 -2.56 1.29 6.97
C ASP A 139 -1.34 1.86 7.71
N THR A 140 -0.30 2.20 6.97
CA THR A 140 0.93 2.78 7.53
C THR A 140 0.72 4.16 8.16
N HIS A 141 -0.27 4.95 7.69
CA HIS A 141 -0.63 6.23 8.29
C HIS A 141 -1.29 6.01 9.65
N ILE A 142 -2.31 5.19 9.71
CA ILE A 142 -3.07 4.88 10.92
C ILE A 142 -2.17 4.22 11.97
N HIS A 143 -1.37 3.24 11.57
CA HIS A 143 -0.40 2.59 12.45
C HIS A 143 0.57 3.60 13.09
N ARG A 144 1.12 4.51 12.28
CA ARG A 144 2.00 5.59 12.74
C ARG A 144 1.30 6.54 13.70
N LEU A 145 0.08 7.00 13.36
CA LEU A 145 -0.69 7.92 14.19
C LEU A 145 -1.06 7.29 15.54
N ALA A 146 -1.55 6.06 15.54
CA ALA A 146 -1.88 5.34 16.75
C ALA A 146 -0.68 5.23 17.71
N ALA A 147 0.50 4.92 17.18
CA ALA A 147 1.73 4.89 17.96
C ALA A 147 2.15 6.29 18.43
N ARG A 148 2.14 7.31 17.56
CA ARG A 148 2.49 8.69 17.92
C ARG A 148 1.59 9.27 19.01
N TRP A 149 0.31 8.93 18.98
CA TRP A 149 -0.66 9.41 19.96
C TRP A 149 -0.75 8.50 21.19
N GLY A 150 -0.01 7.40 21.26
CA GLY A 150 -0.06 6.46 22.38
C GLY A 150 -1.40 5.76 22.52
N LEU A 151 -2.12 5.58 21.41
CA LEU A 151 -3.36 4.79 21.34
C LEU A 151 -3.06 3.29 21.22
N SER A 152 -1.90 2.95 20.66
CA SER A 152 -1.37 1.59 20.55
C SER A 152 0.12 1.57 20.85
N SER A 153 0.65 0.39 21.19
CA SER A 153 2.11 0.19 21.37
C SER A 153 2.88 0.38 20.06
N GLY A 154 2.23 0.23 18.91
CA GLY A 154 2.84 0.31 17.59
C GLY A 154 3.77 -0.87 17.26
N ARG A 155 3.65 -2.02 17.94
CA ARG A 155 4.48 -3.22 17.64
C ARG A 155 4.19 -3.80 16.28
N ASN A 156 2.90 -3.93 15.94
CA ASN A 156 2.44 -4.42 14.64
C ASN A 156 1.04 -3.91 14.32
N VAL A 157 0.64 -4.09 13.05
CA VAL A 157 -0.63 -3.60 12.53
C VAL A 157 -1.83 -4.29 13.19
N ALA A 158 -1.78 -5.59 13.43
CA ALA A 158 -2.87 -6.35 14.04
C ALA A 158 -3.13 -5.91 15.50
N GLU A 159 -2.08 -5.61 16.26
CA GLU A 159 -2.23 -5.04 17.62
C GLU A 159 -2.86 -3.64 17.53
N THR A 160 -2.40 -2.81 16.60
CA THR A 160 -2.96 -1.47 16.40
C THR A 160 -4.44 -1.52 16.07
N GLU A 161 -4.86 -2.43 15.19
CA GLU A 161 -6.27 -2.63 14.85
C GLU A 161 -7.10 -3.01 16.08
N ARG A 162 -6.64 -4.01 16.85
CA ARG A 162 -7.32 -4.41 18.09
C ARG A 162 -7.45 -3.29 19.10
N ASP A 163 -6.38 -2.50 19.27
CA ASP A 163 -6.36 -1.38 20.20
C ASP A 163 -7.34 -0.28 19.77
N LEU A 164 -7.37 0.07 18.48
CA LEU A 164 -8.28 1.08 17.95
C LEU A 164 -9.74 0.61 18.03
N LYS A 165 -10.03 -0.65 17.71
CA LYS A 165 -11.37 -1.24 17.86
C LYS A 165 -11.89 -1.22 19.31
N ARG A 166 -11.00 -1.33 20.30
CA ARG A 166 -11.37 -1.21 21.73
C ARG A 166 -11.61 0.22 22.17
N LEU A 167 -11.00 1.19 21.49
CA LEU A 167 -11.02 2.58 21.88
C LEU A 167 -12.16 3.37 21.26
N PHE A 168 -12.55 3.01 20.04
CA PHE A 168 -13.58 3.72 19.29
C PHE A 168 -14.82 2.84 19.08
N PRO A 169 -16.02 3.42 19.11
CA PRO A 169 -17.25 2.69 18.85
C PRO A 169 -17.26 2.14 17.40
N GLU A 170 -17.83 0.94 17.24
CA GLU A 170 -17.84 0.20 15.98
C GLU A 170 -18.42 1.03 14.82
N VAL A 171 -19.49 1.75 15.07
CA VAL A 171 -20.16 2.63 14.08
C VAL A 171 -19.23 3.71 13.51
N ALA A 172 -18.19 4.10 14.24
CA ALA A 172 -17.24 5.14 13.81
C ALA A 172 -16.05 4.59 13.01
N TRP A 173 -15.81 3.28 12.97
CA TRP A 173 -14.57 2.72 12.41
C TRP A 173 -14.35 3.08 10.95
N GLY A 174 -15.39 2.99 10.12
CA GLY A 174 -15.29 3.30 8.70
C GLY A 174 -14.95 4.77 8.42
N LYS A 175 -15.61 5.69 9.14
CA LYS A 175 -15.34 7.13 9.04
C LYS A 175 -13.93 7.47 9.57
N LEU A 176 -13.59 6.96 10.75
CA LEU A 176 -12.29 7.19 11.38
C LEU A 176 -11.13 6.68 10.53
N HIS A 177 -11.30 5.56 9.85
CA HIS A 177 -10.29 5.05 8.91
C HIS A 177 -9.92 6.10 7.85
N LEU A 178 -10.89 6.72 7.20
CA LEU A 178 -10.67 7.73 6.18
C LEU A 178 -10.09 9.02 6.78
N GLN A 179 -10.67 9.50 7.87
CA GLN A 179 -10.21 10.70 8.58
C GLN A 179 -8.74 10.57 9.02
N LEU A 180 -8.35 9.41 9.55
CA LEU A 180 -6.98 9.14 9.96
C LEU A 180 -6.00 9.11 8.77
N ILE A 181 -6.41 8.60 7.63
CA ILE A 181 -5.59 8.64 6.41
C ILE A 181 -5.34 10.08 5.98
N HIS A 182 -6.39 10.90 5.85
CA HIS A 182 -6.29 12.30 5.47
C HIS A 182 -5.45 13.09 6.48
N PHE A 183 -5.75 12.97 7.76
CA PHE A 183 -4.97 13.62 8.82
C PHE A 183 -3.48 13.21 8.80
N GLY A 184 -3.22 11.94 8.55
CA GLY A 184 -1.85 11.41 8.46
C GLY A 184 -1.06 11.93 7.26
N ARG A 185 -1.74 12.33 6.21
CA ARG A 185 -1.13 12.92 5.00
C ARG A 185 -0.88 14.42 5.19
N GLU A 186 -1.83 15.14 5.72
CA GLU A 186 -1.86 16.60 5.75
C GLU A 186 -1.20 17.18 7.00
N HIS A 187 -1.59 16.72 8.18
CA HIS A 187 -1.16 17.31 9.47
C HIS A 187 -0.06 16.53 10.17
N CYS A 188 0.03 15.22 9.92
CA CYS A 188 0.96 14.37 10.66
C CYS A 188 1.77 13.44 9.76
N PRO A 189 2.53 13.97 8.78
CA PRO A 189 3.28 13.17 7.82
C PRO A 189 4.38 12.34 8.51
N ALA A 190 4.92 11.34 7.78
CA ALA A 190 6.00 10.49 8.29
C ALA A 190 7.32 11.25 8.43
N ARG A 191 7.59 12.18 7.51
CA ARG A 191 8.79 13.03 7.45
C ARG A 191 8.39 14.49 7.52
N GLY A 192 9.25 15.33 8.13
CA GLY A 192 8.98 16.76 8.23
C GLY A 192 7.83 17.13 9.17
N HIS A 193 7.37 16.22 10.02
CA HIS A 193 6.32 16.48 11.01
C HIS A 193 6.86 17.33 12.16
N ASP A 194 6.19 18.44 12.42
CA ASP A 194 6.38 19.25 13.63
C ASP A 194 5.27 18.94 14.66
N PRO A 195 5.60 18.29 15.78
CA PRO A 195 4.62 18.01 16.84
C PRO A 195 4.02 19.26 17.48
N ALA A 196 4.72 20.40 17.47
CA ALA A 196 4.26 21.61 18.15
C ALA A 196 3.07 22.26 17.44
N VAL A 197 3.03 22.19 16.10
CA VAL A 197 1.96 22.75 15.29
C VAL A 197 0.89 21.74 14.90
N CYS A 198 1.12 20.46 15.10
CA CYS A 198 0.16 19.41 14.77
C CYS A 198 -1.05 19.47 15.72
N PRO A 199 -2.30 19.58 15.23
CA PRO A 199 -3.51 19.74 16.05
C PRO A 199 -3.70 18.68 17.15
N ILE A 200 -3.15 17.46 16.96
CA ILE A 200 -3.25 16.38 17.93
C ILE A 200 -1.92 16.15 18.67
N CYS A 201 -0.78 16.14 17.98
CA CYS A 201 0.49 15.83 18.62
C CYS A 201 0.93 16.88 19.65
N SER A 202 0.56 18.15 19.49
CA SER A 202 0.89 19.25 20.40
C SER A 202 0.44 18.99 21.85
N TRP A 203 -0.63 18.23 22.03
CA TRP A 203 -1.17 17.88 23.36
C TRP A 203 -1.30 16.36 23.58
N GLY A 204 -1.46 15.58 22.51
CA GLY A 204 -1.83 14.17 22.55
C GLY A 204 -0.65 13.20 22.47
N ALA A 205 0.53 13.63 22.03
CA ALA A 205 1.71 12.76 22.02
C ALA A 205 2.15 12.40 23.44
N PRO A 206 2.58 11.15 23.70
CA PRO A 206 3.20 10.80 24.98
C PRO A 206 4.41 11.72 25.21
N ARG A 207 4.49 12.34 26.39
CA ARG A 207 5.68 13.08 26.77
C ARG A 207 6.87 12.10 26.73
N ARG A 208 7.84 12.34 25.84
CA ARG A 208 9.11 11.60 25.88
C ARG A 208 9.66 11.80 27.28
N ARG A 209 9.86 10.72 28.03
CA ARG A 209 10.71 10.78 29.23
C ARG A 209 12.08 11.25 28.74
N SER A 210 12.50 12.44 29.16
CA SER A 210 13.85 12.95 28.96
C SER A 210 14.79 11.94 29.62
N GLY A 211 15.43 11.07 28.86
CA GLY A 211 16.33 10.05 29.40
C GLY A 211 16.63 8.84 28.52
N ALA A 212 16.05 8.75 27.28
CA ALA A 212 16.50 7.73 26.34
C ALA A 212 16.89 8.42 25.05
N ALA A 213 18.15 8.76 24.89
CA ALA A 213 18.76 9.00 23.59
C ALA A 213 18.57 7.72 22.78
N GLY A 214 17.72 7.77 21.77
CA GLY A 214 17.59 6.69 20.81
C GLY A 214 18.93 6.45 20.13
N PRO A 215 19.25 5.22 19.73
CA PRO A 215 20.49 4.94 19.04
C PRO A 215 20.52 5.76 17.75
N THR A 216 21.43 6.72 17.71
CA THR A 216 21.89 7.33 16.47
C THR A 216 22.49 6.21 15.65
N SER A 217 21.85 5.80 14.57
CA SER A 217 22.45 4.93 13.59
C SER A 217 23.52 5.72 12.82
N ALA A 218 24.65 5.93 13.50
CA ALA A 218 25.90 6.26 12.86
C ALA A 218 26.50 4.94 12.38
N SER A 219 26.29 4.61 11.14
CA SER A 219 27.11 3.61 10.42
C SER A 219 28.55 4.06 10.49
N PRO A 220 29.48 3.25 11.01
CA PRO A 220 30.88 3.59 10.94
C PRO A 220 31.31 3.54 9.47
N ARG A 221 31.73 4.67 8.93
CA ARG A 221 32.51 4.74 7.69
C ARG A 221 33.76 3.88 7.93
N ARG A 222 33.84 2.73 7.27
CA ARG A 222 35.07 1.95 7.16
C ARG A 222 36.13 2.82 6.48
N GLY A 223 37.07 3.26 7.30
CA GLY A 223 38.29 3.94 6.84
C GLY A 223 39.04 3.05 5.85
N SER A 224 39.35 3.60 4.72
CA SER A 224 40.29 3.07 3.76
C SER A 224 41.69 3.00 4.42
N ARG A 225 42.17 1.80 4.70
CA ARG A 225 43.60 1.57 4.94
C ARG A 225 44.28 1.50 3.59
N ALA A 226 45.11 2.48 3.33
CA ALA A 226 46.17 2.42 2.32
C ALA A 226 47.17 1.35 2.74
N SER A 227 47.48 0.43 1.86
CA SER A 227 48.73 -0.31 1.89
C SER A 227 49.33 -0.27 0.49
N ALA A 228 50.55 0.20 0.49
CA ALA A 228 51.42 0.40 -0.67
C ALA A 228 51.94 -0.93 -1.23
N GLY A 229 52.17 -0.95 -2.55
CA GLY A 229 53.37 -1.48 -3.19
C GLY A 229 53.35 -2.96 -3.55
N ALA A 230 53.25 -3.27 -4.85
CA ALA A 230 54.29 -3.97 -5.60
C ALA A 230 53.84 -4.21 -7.06
N ALA A 231 54.61 -3.63 -7.93
CA ALA A 231 55.03 -3.91 -9.30
C ALA A 231 54.32 -4.98 -10.16
N SER A 232 54.04 -4.50 -11.36
CA SER A 232 53.78 -5.20 -12.65
C SER A 232 54.75 -6.33 -12.98
N PRO A 233 54.45 -7.23 -13.94
CA PRO A 233 54.45 -6.84 -15.36
C PRO A 233 53.36 -7.49 -16.25
N ALA A 234 52.97 -6.76 -17.28
CA ALA A 234 52.44 -7.26 -18.56
C ALA A 234 53.65 -7.52 -19.48
N PRO A 235 53.52 -7.96 -20.76
CA PRO A 235 52.43 -8.49 -21.53
C PRO A 235 52.82 -9.74 -22.36
N LYS A 236 51.92 -10.39 -23.08
CA LYS A 236 52.21 -11.02 -24.39
C LYS A 236 50.96 -11.17 -25.24
N ALA A 237 50.91 -10.43 -26.33
CA ALA A 237 50.06 -10.63 -27.48
C ALA A 237 50.51 -11.84 -28.32
N ARG A 238 49.56 -12.50 -29.00
CA ARG A 238 49.71 -13.25 -30.26
C ARG A 238 48.33 -13.38 -30.87
N ALA A 239 48.02 -12.60 -31.85
CA ALA A 239 48.16 -12.73 -33.30
C ALA A 239 47.31 -13.88 -33.91
N ALA A 240 46.26 -13.43 -34.56
CA ALA A 240 45.72 -13.67 -35.90
C ALA A 240 46.00 -15.00 -36.62
N ARG A 241 44.90 -15.51 -37.22
CA ARG A 241 44.74 -16.02 -38.60
C ARG A 241 43.30 -16.44 -38.77
N SER A 242 42.48 -15.80 -39.53
CA SER A 242 42.21 -15.84 -40.98
C SER A 242 41.98 -17.27 -41.53
N ALA A 243 40.80 -17.53 -42.00
CA ALA A 243 40.51 -18.18 -43.27
C ALA A 243 39.02 -18.21 -43.60
N ARG A 244 38.70 -17.47 -44.58
CA ARG A 244 37.68 -17.56 -45.61
C ARG A 244 37.39 -19.00 -46.10
N ARG A 245 36.13 -19.25 -46.45
CA ARG A 245 35.58 -19.88 -47.70
C ARG A 245 34.06 -19.80 -47.67
N ARG A 246 33.48 -19.17 -48.49
CA ARG A 246 32.82 -19.12 -49.83
C ARG A 246 32.18 -20.47 -50.21
N GLY A 247 30.98 -20.32 -50.71
CA GLY A 247 30.30 -21.21 -51.65
C GLY A 247 28.82 -21.39 -51.23
N ARG A 248 27.86 -20.66 -51.84
CA ARG A 248 27.13 -20.99 -53.12
C ARG A 248 26.48 -22.37 -53.00
N GLU A 249 25.23 -22.55 -53.21
CA GLU A 249 24.32 -22.29 -54.32
C GLU A 249 22.99 -23.01 -54.07
N ARG A 250 21.87 -22.33 -54.35
CA ARG A 250 20.72 -22.66 -55.23
C ARG A 250 19.77 -23.81 -54.83
N ALA A 251 18.57 -23.36 -54.73
CA ALA A 251 17.38 -23.69 -55.52
C ALA A 251 16.74 -25.10 -55.34
N ARG A 252 15.60 -25.17 -54.75
CA ARG A 252 14.33 -25.41 -55.42
C ARG A 252 13.16 -25.02 -54.56
#